data_f18eeebc013f93891bcc1e978a92110a
#
_entry.id   f18eeebc013f93891bcc1e978a92110a
#
_cell.length_a   1.000
_cell.length_b   1.000
_cell.length_c   1.000
_cell.angle_alpha   90.00
_cell.angle_beta   90.00
_cell.angle_gamma   90.00
#
_symmetry.space_group_name_H-M   'P 1'
#
loop_
_entity.id
_entity.type
_entity.pdbx_description
1 polymer ?
#
loop_
_entity_poly.entity_id
_entity_poly.type
_entity_poly.pdbx_seq_one_letter_code
_entity_poly.pdbx_strand_id
1 'polypeptide(L)'
;MGNTGIICEYNPLHLGHKKQLDRIRRENPGDGIVCIMSGNFVQRGKPAIFDKAIRAKAAMLSGADLVLELPVTAALSSAEGFAAEGVRLLSGFCDKLCFGAETADQDLLMATAKALLSEEFKLALRQQLDQGLSFPAARQAALGDMGVVLETPNNILAVEYCKAILSQGSSMKPYPILREGSYHDTEADRENPSATAVRQLMETGKDWETFVPNAEIYRQAAIHTLEMGEKAILAKLRTMTDAEFEALPYGSEGLWRKLMKNARTCATLEEILTATKSKRYTRTRLDRMVMCAFLGLTEKDLSSPAPYARVLAFNDKGREILKDARSVGNFPNLGEKQDAPYQTIESRCGSLYGLFADKPEPASAEENTRVQYLP
;
A
#
# COMPACT_ATOMS: atom_id res chain seq x y z
N MET A 1 -4.05 27.91 6.57
CA MET A 1 -3.32 27.06 5.62
C MET A 1 -3.73 25.64 5.93
N GLY A 2 -4.11 24.86 4.93
CA GLY A 2 -4.55 23.49 5.10
C GLY A 2 -3.44 22.48 4.82
N ASN A 3 -3.70 21.18 5.05
CA ASN A 3 -2.82 20.11 4.68
C ASN A 3 -3.55 19.11 3.78
N THR A 4 -2.91 18.73 2.68
CA THR A 4 -3.43 17.70 1.77
C THR A 4 -2.65 16.40 1.99
N GLY A 5 -3.36 15.36 2.44
CA GLY A 5 -2.83 14.02 2.62
C GLY A 5 -2.87 13.20 1.33
N ILE A 6 -1.91 12.32 1.14
CA ILE A 6 -1.86 11.32 0.06
C ILE A 6 -1.49 9.98 0.68
N ILE A 7 -2.28 8.93 0.41
CA ILE A 7 -1.93 7.56 0.74
C ILE A 7 -1.32 6.94 -0.51
N CYS A 8 -0.06 6.49 -0.43
CA CYS A 8 0.70 6.11 -1.62
C CYS A 8 1.65 4.93 -1.38
N GLU A 9 2.18 4.40 -2.46
CA GLU A 9 3.24 3.38 -2.44
C GLU A 9 4.54 3.91 -3.06
N TYR A 10 4.43 4.74 -4.10
CA TYR A 10 5.56 5.27 -4.88
C TYR A 10 6.59 4.18 -5.25
N ASN A 11 6.12 3.14 -5.89
CA ASN A 11 6.88 1.92 -6.15
C ASN A 11 7.17 1.67 -7.64
N PRO A 12 8.08 2.45 -8.30
CA PRO A 12 8.70 3.68 -7.82
C PRO A 12 7.78 4.90 -8.01
N LEU A 13 8.21 6.07 -7.51
CA LEU A 13 7.60 7.34 -7.86
C LEU A 13 7.93 7.65 -9.33
N HIS A 14 6.90 7.88 -10.14
CA HIS A 14 7.03 8.14 -11.58
C HIS A 14 6.36 9.47 -11.98
N LEU A 15 6.49 9.87 -13.24
CA LEU A 15 6.00 11.17 -13.73
C LEU A 15 4.50 11.39 -13.47
N GLY A 16 3.67 10.35 -13.51
CA GLY A 16 2.26 10.47 -13.17
C GLY A 16 2.04 10.89 -11.70
N HIS A 17 2.85 10.37 -10.76
CA HIS A 17 2.81 10.80 -9.36
C HIS A 17 3.33 12.24 -9.20
N LYS A 18 4.36 12.61 -9.95
CA LYS A 18 4.87 13.99 -9.94
C LYS A 18 3.80 14.97 -10.41
N LYS A 19 3.08 14.67 -11.51
CA LYS A 19 1.95 15.47 -11.98
C LYS A 19 0.88 15.65 -10.89
N GLN A 20 0.58 14.62 -10.11
CA GLN A 20 -0.36 14.73 -8.98
C GLN A 20 0.14 15.72 -7.92
N LEU A 21 1.40 15.61 -7.50
CA LEU A 21 2.00 16.54 -6.53
C LEU A 21 2.01 17.97 -7.04
N ASP A 22 2.38 18.18 -8.31
CA ASP A 22 2.37 19.49 -8.95
C ASP A 22 0.97 20.09 -9.05
N ARG A 23 -0.03 19.26 -9.32
CA ARG A 23 -1.43 19.70 -9.37
C ARG A 23 -1.91 20.15 -7.98
N ILE A 24 -1.62 19.39 -6.92
CA ILE A 24 -1.95 19.79 -5.56
C ILE A 24 -1.30 21.15 -5.25
N ARG A 25 0.00 21.30 -5.53
CA ARG A 25 0.73 22.54 -5.27
C ARG A 25 0.17 23.73 -6.03
N ARG A 26 -0.24 23.55 -7.28
CA ARG A 26 -0.83 24.59 -8.11
C ARG A 26 -2.24 24.99 -7.67
N GLU A 27 -3.09 24.01 -7.34
CA GLU A 27 -4.48 24.26 -6.96
C GLU A 27 -4.63 24.68 -5.49
N ASN A 28 -3.65 24.33 -4.65
CA ASN A 28 -3.62 24.64 -3.22
C ASN A 28 -2.24 25.18 -2.80
N PRO A 29 -1.81 26.36 -3.28
CA PRO A 29 -0.44 26.85 -3.17
C PRO A 29 0.02 27.08 -1.70
N GLY A 30 -0.91 27.22 -0.78
CA GLY A 30 -0.62 27.38 0.66
C GLY A 30 -0.59 26.08 1.45
N ASP A 31 -1.13 24.98 0.93
CA ASP A 31 -1.27 23.73 1.67
C ASP A 31 0.06 22.99 1.83
N GLY A 32 0.21 22.30 2.96
CA GLY A 32 1.23 21.27 3.13
C GLY A 32 0.85 19.98 2.41
N ILE A 33 1.84 19.28 1.83
CA ILE A 33 1.63 17.99 1.19
C ILE A 33 2.21 16.89 2.07
N VAL A 34 1.34 16.04 2.61
CA VAL A 34 1.69 14.94 3.50
C VAL A 34 1.48 13.62 2.78
N CYS A 35 2.55 12.87 2.57
CA CYS A 35 2.47 11.51 2.04
C CYS A 35 2.52 10.49 3.18
N ILE A 36 1.52 9.60 3.29
CA ILE A 36 1.66 8.39 4.07
C ILE A 36 1.92 7.24 3.10
N MET A 37 3.14 6.70 3.16
CA MET A 37 3.69 5.83 2.14
C MET A 37 3.95 4.43 2.70
N SER A 38 3.53 3.39 1.98
CA SER A 38 3.90 2.01 2.30
C SER A 38 5.40 1.90 2.55
N GLY A 39 5.78 1.22 3.61
CA GLY A 39 7.18 0.88 3.92
C GLY A 39 7.80 -0.03 2.86
N ASN A 40 8.63 -0.97 3.28
CA ASN A 40 9.36 -1.85 2.37
C ASN A 40 8.49 -2.94 1.70
N PHE A 41 7.21 -3.05 2.08
CA PHE A 41 6.24 -3.96 1.46
C PHE A 41 5.00 -3.20 1.02
N VAL A 42 4.43 -3.61 -0.10
CA VAL A 42 3.31 -2.91 -0.76
C VAL A 42 2.03 -3.73 -0.72
N GLN A 43 0.89 -3.08 -0.90
CA GLN A 43 -0.46 -3.64 -0.75
C GLN A 43 -0.73 -4.90 -1.60
N ARG A 44 -0.01 -5.06 -2.70
CA ARG A 44 -0.10 -6.25 -3.55
C ARG A 44 0.64 -7.47 -3.00
N GLY A 45 1.20 -7.42 -1.78
CA GLY A 45 1.92 -8.53 -1.17
C GLY A 45 3.28 -8.77 -1.81
N LYS A 46 3.99 -7.71 -2.17
CA LYS A 46 5.32 -7.77 -2.79
C LYS A 46 6.30 -6.85 -2.05
N PRO A 47 7.62 -7.09 -2.15
CA PRO A 47 8.59 -6.09 -1.75
C PRO A 47 8.46 -4.86 -2.64
N ALA A 48 8.71 -3.68 -2.10
CA ALA A 48 8.90 -2.48 -2.90
C ALA A 48 10.23 -2.60 -3.66
N ILE A 49 10.29 -2.05 -4.88
CA ILE A 49 11.49 -2.19 -5.72
C ILE A 49 12.72 -1.46 -5.12
N PHE A 50 12.48 -0.38 -4.39
CA PHE A 50 13.51 0.36 -3.65
C PHE A 50 13.13 0.50 -2.19
N ASP A 51 14.14 0.62 -1.34
CA ASP A 51 13.98 0.90 0.09
C ASP A 51 13.10 2.14 0.32
N LYS A 52 12.38 2.14 1.43
CA LYS A 52 11.47 3.23 1.81
C LYS A 52 12.18 4.58 1.95
N ALA A 53 13.43 4.61 2.40
CA ALA A 53 14.18 5.87 2.54
C ALA A 53 14.46 6.50 1.16
N ILE A 54 14.83 5.69 0.16
CA ILE A 54 15.01 6.14 -1.23
C ILE A 54 13.69 6.68 -1.79
N ARG A 55 12.58 5.96 -1.58
CA ARG A 55 11.26 6.39 -2.07
C ARG A 55 10.74 7.63 -1.35
N ALA A 56 11.02 7.77 -0.05
CA ALA A 56 10.71 8.97 0.71
C ALA A 56 11.50 10.19 0.19
N LYS A 57 12.81 10.02 -0.08
CA LYS A 57 13.63 11.05 -0.71
C LYS A 57 13.07 11.47 -2.07
N ALA A 58 12.65 10.51 -2.90
CA ALA A 58 12.01 10.80 -4.18
C ALA A 58 10.73 11.63 -4.02
N ALA A 59 9.89 11.31 -3.04
CA ALA A 59 8.67 12.06 -2.75
C ALA A 59 8.99 13.50 -2.32
N MET A 60 9.96 13.70 -1.43
CA MET A 60 10.40 15.03 -1.00
C MET A 60 10.91 15.87 -2.18
N LEU A 61 11.83 15.32 -2.98
CA LEU A 61 12.36 15.99 -4.17
C LEU A 61 11.29 16.26 -5.24
N SER A 62 10.18 15.54 -5.18
CA SER A 62 9.04 15.72 -6.08
C SER A 62 7.97 16.68 -5.55
N GLY A 63 8.14 17.24 -4.35
CA GLY A 63 7.30 18.29 -3.82
C GLY A 63 6.44 17.92 -2.58
N ALA A 64 6.65 16.74 -1.97
CA ALA A 64 6.09 16.44 -0.66
C ALA A 64 6.79 17.27 0.43
N ASP A 65 6.07 17.63 1.50
CA ASP A 65 6.61 18.36 2.66
C ASP A 65 6.90 17.43 3.85
N LEU A 66 6.11 16.36 3.97
CA LEU A 66 6.25 15.34 5.02
C LEU A 66 5.95 13.96 4.44
N VAL A 67 6.80 13.00 4.73
CA VAL A 67 6.59 11.59 4.38
C VAL A 67 6.56 10.76 5.66
N LEU A 68 5.41 10.15 5.91
CA LEU A 68 5.17 9.20 6.99
C LEU A 68 5.15 7.77 6.43
N GLU A 69 5.55 6.80 7.21
CA GLU A 69 5.45 5.39 6.85
C GLU A 69 4.06 4.84 7.18
N LEU A 70 3.36 4.30 6.20
CA LEU A 70 2.20 3.47 6.46
C LEU A 70 2.68 2.15 7.08
N PRO A 71 2.21 1.80 8.28
CA PRO A 71 2.61 0.58 8.98
C PRO A 71 2.47 -0.67 8.11
N VAL A 72 3.40 -1.62 8.25
CA VAL A 72 3.45 -2.83 7.40
C VAL A 72 2.17 -3.66 7.48
N THR A 73 1.53 -3.70 8.65
CA THR A 73 0.27 -4.41 8.86
C THR A 73 -0.87 -3.78 8.05
N ALA A 74 -0.89 -2.47 7.91
CA ALA A 74 -1.81 -1.74 7.05
C ALA A 74 -1.43 -1.87 5.57
N ALA A 75 -0.14 -1.74 5.24
CA ALA A 75 0.34 -1.86 3.86
C ALA A 75 0.01 -3.23 3.25
N LEU A 76 0.07 -4.32 4.04
CA LEU A 76 -0.27 -5.68 3.61
C LEU A 76 -1.75 -6.05 3.84
N SER A 77 -2.59 -5.11 4.24
CA SER A 77 -4.01 -5.40 4.42
C SER A 77 -4.82 -5.31 3.10
N SER A 78 -6.12 -5.60 3.17
CA SER A 78 -7.02 -5.40 2.02
C SER A 78 -7.09 -3.92 1.62
N ALA A 79 -7.69 -3.61 0.47
CA ALA A 79 -7.92 -2.22 0.09
C ALA A 79 -8.67 -1.42 1.17
N GLU A 80 -9.63 -2.07 1.84
CA GLU A 80 -10.35 -1.51 2.98
C GLU A 80 -9.44 -1.18 4.16
N GLY A 81 -8.64 -2.14 4.63
CA GLY A 81 -7.73 -1.92 5.77
C GLY A 81 -6.62 -0.93 5.45
N PHE A 82 -6.07 -0.98 4.22
CA PHE A 82 -5.10 -0.02 3.73
C PHE A 82 -5.65 1.41 3.76
N ALA A 83 -6.88 1.60 3.26
CA ALA A 83 -7.55 2.88 3.26
C ALA A 83 -7.91 3.33 4.68
N ALA A 84 -8.46 2.43 5.50
CA ALA A 84 -8.89 2.75 6.85
C ALA A 84 -7.74 3.25 7.72
N GLU A 85 -6.60 2.56 7.71
CA GLU A 85 -5.44 2.97 8.50
C GLU A 85 -4.79 4.25 7.97
N GLY A 86 -4.68 4.39 6.63
CA GLY A 86 -4.16 5.61 6.02
C GLY A 86 -5.01 6.84 6.38
N VAL A 87 -6.34 6.73 6.31
CA VAL A 87 -7.27 7.79 6.72
C VAL A 87 -7.15 8.09 8.21
N ARG A 88 -7.09 7.06 9.07
CA ARG A 88 -6.93 7.21 10.52
C ARG A 88 -5.67 8.02 10.87
N LEU A 89 -4.55 7.70 10.24
CA LEU A 89 -3.27 8.34 10.51
C LEU A 89 -3.18 9.78 10.01
N LEU A 90 -3.90 10.13 8.95
CA LEU A 90 -3.94 11.49 8.40
C LEU A 90 -5.01 12.36 9.05
N SER A 91 -6.01 11.76 9.70
CA SER A 91 -7.09 12.47 10.37
C SER A 91 -6.58 13.33 11.52
N GLY A 92 -7.14 14.52 11.65
CA GLY A 92 -6.81 15.46 12.72
C GLY A 92 -5.76 16.48 12.36
N PHE A 93 -4.98 16.28 11.26
CA PHE A 93 -4.01 17.27 10.79
C PHE A 93 -3.99 17.47 9.26
N CYS A 94 -4.76 16.66 8.50
CA CYS A 94 -5.01 16.90 7.08
C CYS A 94 -6.47 17.27 6.85
N ASP A 95 -6.71 18.24 5.95
CA ASP A 95 -8.05 18.74 5.61
C ASP A 95 -8.63 18.07 4.37
N LYS A 96 -7.75 17.55 3.52
CA LYS A 96 -8.08 16.91 2.25
C LYS A 96 -7.33 15.61 2.11
N LEU A 97 -7.94 14.63 1.45
CA LEU A 97 -7.28 13.39 1.02
C LEU A 97 -7.28 13.36 -0.50
N CYS A 98 -6.09 13.54 -1.10
CA CYS A 98 -5.92 13.50 -2.54
C CYS A 98 -5.56 12.08 -3.02
N PHE A 99 -6.24 11.63 -4.06
CA PHE A 99 -5.98 10.34 -4.69
C PHE A 99 -6.32 10.37 -6.20
N GLY A 100 -5.64 9.52 -6.97
CA GLY A 100 -5.96 9.32 -8.37
C GLY A 100 -7.13 8.33 -8.53
N ALA A 101 -8.06 8.63 -9.43
CA ALA A 101 -9.18 7.78 -9.76
C ALA A 101 -9.46 7.80 -11.27
N GLU A 102 -10.03 6.72 -11.80
CA GLU A 102 -10.52 6.70 -13.19
C GLU A 102 -11.81 7.52 -13.34
N THR A 103 -12.54 7.69 -12.23
CA THR A 103 -13.70 8.58 -12.12
C THR A 103 -13.42 9.62 -11.04
N ALA A 104 -13.17 10.87 -11.43
CA ALA A 104 -12.86 11.95 -10.50
C ALA A 104 -14.12 12.75 -10.06
N ASP A 105 -15.25 12.07 -9.97
CA ASP A 105 -16.49 12.62 -9.46
C ASP A 105 -16.61 12.35 -7.94
N GLN A 106 -16.34 13.39 -7.15
CA GLN A 106 -16.35 13.30 -5.69
C GLN A 106 -17.71 12.87 -5.15
N ASP A 107 -18.81 13.40 -5.71
CA ASP A 107 -20.15 13.13 -5.21
C ASP A 107 -20.55 11.67 -5.49
N LEU A 108 -20.23 11.16 -6.68
CA LEU A 108 -20.45 9.76 -7.04
C LEU A 108 -19.63 8.80 -6.16
N LEU A 109 -18.35 9.10 -5.92
CA LEU A 109 -17.50 8.29 -5.05
C LEU A 109 -18.03 8.27 -3.61
N MET A 110 -18.45 9.41 -3.08
CA MET A 110 -19.04 9.52 -1.75
C MET A 110 -20.41 8.82 -1.65
N ALA A 111 -21.26 8.95 -2.66
CA ALA A 111 -22.55 8.25 -2.73
C ALA A 111 -22.35 6.73 -2.75
N THR A 112 -21.42 6.23 -3.57
CA THR A 112 -21.04 4.80 -3.62
C THR A 112 -20.52 4.31 -2.27
N ALA A 113 -19.64 5.08 -1.62
CA ALA A 113 -19.12 4.75 -0.30
C ALA A 113 -20.23 4.68 0.76
N LYS A 114 -21.17 5.62 0.74
CA LYS A 114 -22.33 5.64 1.63
C LYS A 114 -23.24 4.43 1.40
N ALA A 115 -23.49 4.09 0.13
CA ALA A 115 -24.27 2.90 -0.21
C ALA A 115 -23.63 1.62 0.33
N LEU A 116 -22.32 1.47 0.22
CA LEU A 116 -21.57 0.32 0.76
C LEU A 116 -21.65 0.18 2.29
N LEU A 117 -21.92 1.25 3.01
CA LEU A 117 -22.09 1.25 4.46
C LEU A 117 -23.53 0.99 4.91
N SER A 118 -24.50 0.98 3.99
CA SER A 118 -25.91 0.81 4.31
C SER A 118 -26.29 -0.63 4.67
N GLU A 119 -27.37 -0.81 5.43
CA GLU A 119 -27.90 -2.13 5.75
C GLU A 119 -28.51 -2.81 4.51
N GLU A 120 -29.11 -2.02 3.62
CA GLU A 120 -29.66 -2.51 2.34
C GLU A 120 -28.59 -3.19 1.50
N PHE A 121 -27.42 -2.56 1.41
CA PHE A 121 -26.27 -3.15 0.69
C PHE A 121 -25.80 -4.45 1.35
N LYS A 122 -25.72 -4.51 2.68
CA LYS A 122 -25.28 -5.73 3.39
C LYS A 122 -26.21 -6.90 3.12
N LEU A 123 -27.52 -6.65 3.10
CA LEU A 123 -28.53 -7.66 2.75
C LEU A 123 -28.40 -8.11 1.30
N ALA A 124 -28.29 -7.17 0.36
CA ALA A 124 -28.13 -7.46 -1.06
C ALA A 124 -26.83 -8.24 -1.34
N LEU A 125 -25.71 -7.83 -0.72
CA LEU A 125 -24.44 -8.53 -0.83
C LEU A 125 -24.54 -9.99 -0.38
N ARG A 126 -25.19 -10.23 0.78
CA ARG A 126 -25.39 -11.57 1.30
C ARG A 126 -26.17 -12.45 0.33
N GLN A 127 -27.25 -11.93 -0.24
CA GLN A 127 -28.05 -12.64 -1.24
C GLN A 127 -27.21 -13.03 -2.48
N GLN A 128 -26.35 -12.14 -2.96
CA GLN A 128 -25.48 -12.42 -4.10
C GLN A 128 -24.40 -13.46 -3.77
N LEU A 129 -23.84 -13.42 -2.55
CA LEU A 129 -22.88 -14.42 -2.08
C LEU A 129 -23.54 -15.81 -1.94
N ASP A 130 -24.77 -15.88 -1.43
CA ASP A 130 -25.52 -17.12 -1.28
C ASP A 130 -25.85 -17.76 -2.65
N GLN A 131 -25.91 -16.96 -3.72
CA GLN A 131 -26.02 -17.43 -5.10
C GLN A 131 -24.67 -17.94 -5.69
N GLY A 132 -23.58 -17.88 -4.90
CA GLY A 132 -22.27 -18.42 -5.30
C GLY A 132 -21.38 -17.44 -6.06
N LEU A 133 -21.73 -16.14 -6.15
CA LEU A 133 -20.85 -15.15 -6.74
C LEU A 133 -19.57 -14.98 -5.91
N SER A 134 -18.45 -14.64 -6.58
CA SER A 134 -17.26 -14.19 -5.88
C SER A 134 -17.53 -12.85 -5.18
N PHE A 135 -16.81 -12.56 -4.09
CA PHE A 135 -17.04 -11.31 -3.35
C PHE A 135 -16.98 -10.04 -4.21
N PRO A 136 -16.01 -9.85 -5.15
CA PRO A 136 -16.01 -8.69 -6.02
C PRO A 136 -17.26 -8.61 -6.93
N ALA A 137 -17.67 -9.73 -7.52
CA ALA A 137 -18.87 -9.77 -8.37
C ALA A 137 -20.15 -9.56 -7.58
N ALA A 138 -20.26 -10.15 -6.39
CA ALA A 138 -21.40 -9.97 -5.50
C ALA A 138 -21.52 -8.51 -5.02
N ARG A 139 -20.39 -7.87 -4.70
CA ARG A 139 -20.32 -6.46 -4.29
C ARG A 139 -20.78 -5.53 -5.41
N GLN A 140 -20.34 -5.78 -6.63
CA GLN A 140 -20.73 -5.00 -7.80
C GLN A 140 -22.22 -5.18 -8.10
N ALA A 141 -22.72 -6.41 -8.11
CA ALA A 141 -24.14 -6.71 -8.35
C ALA A 141 -25.07 -6.10 -7.27
N ALA A 142 -24.63 -6.13 -6.00
CA ALA A 142 -25.40 -5.56 -4.89
C ALA A 142 -25.51 -4.02 -4.94
N LEU A 143 -24.61 -3.33 -5.64
CA LEU A 143 -24.65 -1.87 -5.84
C LEU A 143 -25.53 -1.44 -7.04
N GLY A 144 -25.94 -2.38 -7.91
CA GLY A 144 -26.65 -2.03 -9.14
C GLY A 144 -25.83 -1.11 -10.04
N ASP A 145 -26.44 -0.03 -10.55
CA ASP A 145 -25.79 0.90 -11.48
C ASP A 145 -24.51 1.56 -10.90
N MET A 146 -24.44 1.78 -9.59
CA MET A 146 -23.24 2.30 -8.94
C MET A 146 -22.07 1.28 -8.94
N GLY A 147 -22.36 0.01 -9.21
CA GLY A 147 -21.33 -1.05 -9.27
C GLY A 147 -20.25 -0.82 -10.32
N VAL A 148 -20.56 -0.08 -11.39
CA VAL A 148 -19.61 0.30 -12.46
C VAL A 148 -18.39 1.06 -11.90
N VAL A 149 -18.57 1.85 -10.85
CA VAL A 149 -17.48 2.57 -10.19
C VAL A 149 -16.42 1.61 -9.65
N LEU A 150 -16.79 0.37 -9.31
CA LEU A 150 -15.88 -0.63 -8.74
C LEU A 150 -15.21 -1.55 -9.78
N GLU A 151 -15.28 -1.22 -11.07
CA GLU A 151 -14.66 -2.02 -12.14
C GLU A 151 -13.16 -1.80 -12.26
N THR A 152 -12.67 -0.65 -11.81
CA THR A 152 -11.28 -0.25 -11.96
C THR A 152 -10.54 -0.18 -10.61
N PRO A 153 -9.25 -0.53 -10.59
CA PRO A 153 -8.51 -0.65 -9.33
C PRO A 153 -8.36 0.65 -8.53
N ASN A 154 -8.18 1.80 -9.21
CA ASN A 154 -8.02 3.05 -8.49
C ASN A 154 -9.36 3.58 -7.97
N ASN A 155 -10.45 3.36 -8.70
CA ASN A 155 -11.78 3.66 -8.18
C ASN A 155 -12.14 2.79 -6.97
N ILE A 156 -11.75 1.50 -6.95
CA ILE A 156 -11.93 0.66 -5.76
C ILE A 156 -11.25 1.31 -4.54
N LEU A 157 -9.99 1.73 -4.67
CA LEU A 157 -9.28 2.42 -3.59
C LEU A 157 -9.93 3.77 -3.26
N ALA A 158 -10.33 4.55 -4.26
CA ALA A 158 -11.01 5.83 -4.07
C ALA A 158 -12.28 5.69 -3.23
N VAL A 159 -13.10 4.69 -3.53
CA VAL A 159 -14.32 4.38 -2.77
C VAL A 159 -13.97 3.90 -1.36
N GLU A 160 -12.91 3.09 -1.17
CA GLU A 160 -12.48 2.67 0.17
C GLU A 160 -11.96 3.87 1.00
N TYR A 161 -11.28 4.84 0.40
CA TYR A 161 -10.91 6.08 1.09
C TYR A 161 -12.14 6.88 1.53
N CYS A 162 -13.12 7.07 0.63
CA CYS A 162 -14.38 7.74 0.96
C CYS A 162 -15.13 6.99 2.06
N LYS A 163 -15.18 5.66 2.01
CA LYS A 163 -15.79 4.81 3.03
C LYS A 163 -15.10 4.96 4.39
N ALA A 164 -13.77 4.99 4.40
CA ALA A 164 -12.99 5.20 5.62
C ALA A 164 -13.24 6.58 6.24
N ILE A 165 -13.28 7.64 5.42
CA ILE A 165 -13.64 9.00 5.87
C ILE A 165 -14.99 9.01 6.54
N LEU A 166 -16.03 8.40 5.92
CA LEU A 166 -17.37 8.34 6.47
C LEU A 166 -17.46 7.52 7.77
N SER A 167 -16.90 6.32 7.75
CA SER A 167 -17.00 5.38 8.88
C SER A 167 -16.25 5.83 10.12
N GLN A 168 -15.18 6.60 9.94
CA GLN A 168 -14.36 7.14 11.04
C GLN A 168 -14.80 8.54 11.48
N GLY A 169 -15.79 9.15 10.80
CA GLY A 169 -16.21 10.52 11.08
C GLY A 169 -15.10 11.55 10.85
N SER A 170 -14.19 11.27 9.90
CA SER A 170 -13.09 12.18 9.57
C SER A 170 -13.61 13.44 8.89
N SER A 171 -13.05 14.60 9.25
CA SER A 171 -13.37 15.90 8.63
C SER A 171 -12.68 16.11 7.27
N MET A 172 -11.78 15.21 6.86
CA MET A 172 -11.09 15.30 5.58
C MET A 172 -12.06 15.27 4.41
N LYS A 173 -11.82 16.13 3.42
CA LYS A 173 -12.60 16.15 2.17
C LYS A 173 -11.89 15.29 1.12
N PRO A 174 -12.58 14.37 0.43
CA PRO A 174 -12.02 13.69 -0.73
C PRO A 174 -11.62 14.69 -1.81
N TYR A 175 -10.45 14.48 -2.40
CA TYR A 175 -9.93 15.30 -3.48
C TYR A 175 -9.45 14.38 -4.62
N PRO A 176 -10.40 13.82 -5.40
CA PRO A 176 -10.06 12.93 -6.51
C PRO A 176 -9.44 13.71 -7.67
N ILE A 177 -8.37 13.15 -8.24
CA ILE A 177 -7.72 13.63 -9.46
C ILE A 177 -7.94 12.58 -10.55
N LEU A 178 -8.46 13.00 -11.71
CA LEU A 178 -8.63 12.12 -12.86
C LEU A 178 -7.25 11.60 -13.30
N ARG A 179 -7.13 10.28 -13.37
CA ARG A 179 -5.96 9.63 -13.94
C ARG A 179 -6.04 9.65 -15.46
N GLU A 180 -4.98 10.12 -16.06
CA GLU A 180 -4.74 9.97 -17.49
C GLU A 180 -3.95 8.69 -17.72
N GLY A 181 -4.28 7.90 -18.76
CA GLY A 181 -3.63 6.64 -19.12
C GLY A 181 -4.31 5.38 -18.56
N SER A 182 -3.99 4.24 -19.16
CA SER A 182 -4.55 2.93 -18.80
C SER A 182 -3.74 2.25 -17.68
N TYR A 183 -4.44 1.60 -16.74
CA TYR A 183 -3.82 0.83 -15.65
C TYR A 183 -3.10 -0.44 -16.14
N HIS A 184 -3.48 -0.95 -17.29
CA HIS A 184 -2.99 -2.22 -17.85
C HIS A 184 -1.88 -2.05 -18.87
N ASP A 185 -1.38 -0.83 -19.12
CA ASP A 185 -0.31 -0.61 -20.07
C ASP A 185 0.97 -1.30 -19.59
N THR A 186 1.33 -2.36 -20.30
CA THR A 186 2.62 -3.07 -20.16
C THR A 186 3.74 -2.28 -20.82
N GLU A 187 3.42 -1.36 -21.73
CA GLU A 187 4.34 -0.40 -22.32
C GLU A 187 4.28 0.92 -21.56
N ALA A 188 5.44 1.46 -21.23
CA ALA A 188 5.53 2.70 -20.49
C ALA A 188 5.19 3.88 -21.42
N ASP A 189 4.04 4.53 -21.19
CA ASP A 189 3.72 5.80 -21.80
C ASP A 189 4.63 6.89 -21.21
N ARG A 190 5.23 7.71 -22.06
CA ARG A 190 6.14 8.78 -21.62
C ARG A 190 5.43 9.87 -20.82
N GLU A 191 4.17 10.11 -21.07
CA GLU A 191 3.42 11.15 -20.38
C GLU A 191 2.75 10.62 -19.10
N ASN A 192 2.24 9.39 -19.12
CA ASN A 192 1.48 8.80 -18.05
C ASN A 192 1.94 7.36 -17.75
N PRO A 193 3.20 7.17 -17.29
CA PRO A 193 3.73 5.83 -17.06
C PRO A 193 2.99 5.12 -15.93
N SER A 194 2.86 3.80 -16.07
CA SER A 194 2.39 2.97 -14.96
C SER A 194 3.58 2.50 -14.10
N ALA A 195 3.40 2.40 -12.79
CA ALA A 195 4.44 1.88 -11.89
C ALA A 195 4.86 0.44 -12.28
N THR A 196 3.95 -0.35 -12.84
CA THR A 196 4.23 -1.72 -13.29
C THR A 196 5.16 -1.73 -14.49
N ALA A 197 4.90 -0.91 -15.51
CA ALA A 197 5.76 -0.79 -16.66
C ALA A 197 7.16 -0.27 -16.29
N VAL A 198 7.23 0.74 -15.43
CA VAL A 198 8.52 1.30 -14.97
C VAL A 198 9.33 0.24 -14.20
N ARG A 199 8.71 -0.54 -13.29
CA ARG A 199 9.42 -1.64 -12.61
C ARG A 199 9.96 -2.68 -13.59
N GLN A 200 9.18 -3.07 -14.59
CA GLN A 200 9.62 -4.04 -15.60
C GLN A 200 10.83 -3.52 -16.39
N LEU A 201 10.89 -2.24 -16.71
CA LEU A 201 12.07 -1.64 -17.34
C LEU A 201 13.30 -1.69 -16.42
N MET A 202 13.12 -1.35 -15.12
CA MET A 202 14.19 -1.41 -14.11
C MET A 202 14.72 -2.83 -13.92
N GLU A 203 13.84 -3.80 -13.76
CA GLU A 203 14.17 -5.22 -13.56
C GLU A 203 14.90 -5.81 -14.78
N THR A 204 14.59 -5.34 -15.99
CA THR A 204 15.20 -5.81 -17.24
C THR A 204 16.38 -4.96 -17.72
N GLY A 205 16.80 -3.95 -16.95
CA GLY A 205 17.92 -3.07 -17.30
C GLY A 205 17.68 -2.21 -18.54
N LYS A 206 16.42 -1.97 -18.91
CA LYS A 206 16.04 -1.09 -20.03
C LYS A 206 15.97 0.37 -19.58
N ASP A 207 15.88 1.29 -20.54
CA ASP A 207 15.74 2.73 -20.26
C ASP A 207 14.45 3.03 -19.49
N TRP A 208 14.57 3.33 -18.20
CA TRP A 208 13.51 3.69 -17.27
C TRP A 208 13.61 5.13 -16.78
N GLU A 209 14.75 5.78 -16.98
CA GLU A 209 15.07 7.07 -16.35
C GLU A 209 14.15 8.18 -16.83
N THR A 210 13.70 8.10 -18.09
CA THR A 210 12.78 9.06 -18.69
C THR A 210 11.38 9.04 -18.10
N PHE A 211 11.03 8.02 -17.30
CA PHE A 211 9.70 7.85 -16.73
C PHE A 211 9.62 8.24 -15.24
N VAL A 212 10.74 8.57 -14.61
CA VAL A 212 10.81 8.93 -13.19
C VAL A 212 11.44 10.30 -13.01
N PRO A 213 10.95 11.12 -12.08
CA PRO A 213 11.68 12.33 -11.69
C PRO A 213 12.89 11.94 -10.83
N ASN A 214 13.96 12.76 -10.88
CA ASN A 214 15.16 12.58 -10.04
C ASN A 214 15.77 11.18 -10.18
N ALA A 215 15.95 10.71 -11.43
CA ALA A 215 16.44 9.36 -11.74
C ALA A 215 17.78 9.02 -11.07
N GLU A 216 18.61 10.02 -10.80
CA GLU A 216 19.93 9.88 -10.17
C GLU A 216 19.89 9.22 -8.80
N ILE A 217 18.80 9.37 -8.03
CA ILE A 217 18.67 8.75 -6.70
C ILE A 217 18.47 7.25 -6.78
N TYR A 218 17.98 6.73 -7.91
CA TYR A 218 17.68 5.33 -8.11
C TYR A 218 18.85 4.54 -8.71
N ARG A 219 19.78 5.22 -9.43
CA ARG A 219 20.88 4.55 -10.14
C ARG A 219 21.80 3.73 -9.26
N GLN A 220 22.00 4.14 -8.01
CA GLN A 220 22.89 3.46 -7.05
C GLN A 220 22.12 2.68 -6.00
N ALA A 221 20.81 2.71 -6.04
CA ALA A 221 19.97 2.01 -5.08
C ALA A 221 19.86 0.53 -5.44
N ALA A 222 19.89 -0.34 -4.43
CA ALA A 222 19.64 -1.75 -4.62
C ALA A 222 18.20 -1.98 -5.09
N ILE A 223 18.03 -2.83 -6.10
CA ILE A 223 16.73 -3.27 -6.59
C ILE A 223 16.32 -4.52 -5.81
N HIS A 224 15.07 -4.53 -5.34
CA HIS A 224 14.49 -5.63 -4.59
C HIS A 224 13.36 -6.25 -5.40
N THR A 225 13.45 -7.57 -5.65
CA THR A 225 12.46 -8.29 -6.44
C THR A 225 11.96 -9.55 -5.73
N LEU A 226 10.74 -9.96 -6.03
CA LEU A 226 10.17 -11.17 -5.46
C LEU A 226 11.00 -12.42 -5.85
N GLU A 227 11.56 -12.42 -7.05
CA GLU A 227 12.39 -13.52 -7.58
C GLU A 227 13.62 -13.76 -6.73
N MET A 228 14.34 -12.69 -6.35
CA MET A 228 15.55 -12.79 -5.52
C MET A 228 15.23 -13.36 -4.15
N GLY A 229 14.08 -13.02 -3.55
CA GLY A 229 13.63 -13.52 -2.25
C GLY A 229 12.91 -14.87 -2.29
N GLU A 230 12.68 -15.47 -3.45
CA GLU A 230 11.85 -16.68 -3.58
C GLU A 230 12.32 -17.83 -2.70
N LYS A 231 13.62 -18.10 -2.68
CA LYS A 231 14.19 -19.20 -1.86
C LYS A 231 13.95 -18.99 -0.36
N ALA A 232 14.01 -17.74 0.12
CA ALA A 232 13.74 -17.42 1.50
C ALA A 232 12.26 -17.62 1.84
N ILE A 233 11.34 -17.21 0.96
CA ILE A 233 9.90 -17.47 1.08
C ILE A 233 9.62 -18.98 1.12
N LEU A 234 10.19 -19.75 0.19
CA LEU A 234 10.03 -21.20 0.13
C LEU A 234 10.55 -21.89 1.39
N ALA A 235 11.72 -21.48 1.91
CA ALA A 235 12.27 -21.99 3.15
C ALA A 235 11.32 -21.75 4.32
N LYS A 236 10.77 -20.54 4.47
CA LYS A 236 9.77 -20.24 5.51
C LYS A 236 8.52 -21.09 5.34
N LEU A 237 7.90 -21.11 4.16
CA LEU A 237 6.67 -21.87 3.93
C LEU A 237 6.83 -23.38 4.19
N ARG A 238 7.99 -23.96 3.87
CA ARG A 238 8.27 -25.39 4.07
C ARG A 238 8.54 -25.78 5.52
N THR A 239 8.95 -24.82 6.35
CA THR A 239 9.25 -25.03 7.77
C THR A 239 8.12 -24.63 8.70
N MET A 240 7.09 -23.95 8.21
CA MET A 240 5.91 -23.56 9.00
C MET A 240 5.14 -24.78 9.47
N THR A 241 4.68 -24.71 10.71
CA THR A 241 3.75 -25.66 11.31
C THR A 241 2.32 -25.44 10.82
N ASP A 242 1.45 -26.43 10.99
CA ASP A 242 0.03 -26.32 10.64
C ASP A 242 -0.65 -25.17 11.40
N ALA A 243 -0.29 -24.95 12.67
CA ALA A 243 -0.81 -23.85 13.50
C ALA A 243 -0.40 -22.47 12.96
N GLU A 244 0.83 -22.32 12.47
CA GLU A 244 1.26 -21.07 11.82
C GLU A 244 0.49 -20.80 10.53
N PHE A 245 0.20 -21.83 9.72
CA PHE A 245 -0.65 -21.67 8.54
C PHE A 245 -2.09 -21.29 8.90
N GLU A 246 -2.66 -21.88 9.94
CA GLU A 246 -4.03 -21.59 10.40
C GLU A 246 -4.16 -20.15 10.92
N ALA A 247 -3.11 -19.61 11.54
CA ALA A 247 -3.08 -18.24 12.06
C ALA A 247 -2.87 -17.16 10.98
N LEU A 248 -2.64 -17.55 9.71
CA LEU A 248 -2.39 -16.61 8.63
C LEU A 248 -3.62 -15.76 8.32
N PRO A 249 -3.43 -14.44 8.08
CA PRO A 249 -4.47 -13.60 7.52
C PRO A 249 -4.86 -14.12 6.13
N TYR A 250 -6.09 -13.84 5.73
CA TYR A 250 -6.66 -14.27 4.43
C TYR A 250 -6.89 -15.78 4.28
N GLY A 251 -6.54 -16.61 5.27
CA GLY A 251 -6.59 -18.06 5.21
C GLY A 251 -7.97 -18.71 5.46
N SER A 252 -9.04 -17.90 5.63
CA SER A 252 -10.39 -18.39 5.94
C SER A 252 -10.90 -19.47 4.96
N GLU A 253 -11.91 -20.22 5.38
CA GLU A 253 -12.60 -21.24 4.57
C GLU A 253 -11.67 -22.36 4.06
N GLY A 254 -10.62 -22.64 4.82
CA GLY A 254 -9.67 -23.72 4.49
C GLY A 254 -8.63 -23.34 3.42
N LEU A 255 -8.55 -22.07 2.99
CA LEU A 255 -7.54 -21.62 2.04
C LEU A 255 -6.12 -21.85 2.56
N TRP A 256 -5.90 -21.67 3.86
CA TRP A 256 -4.61 -21.95 4.48
C TRP A 256 -4.17 -23.41 4.33
N ARG A 257 -5.11 -24.40 4.41
CA ARG A 257 -4.80 -25.81 4.18
C ARG A 257 -4.36 -26.08 2.76
N LYS A 258 -5.01 -25.41 1.79
CA LYS A 258 -4.65 -25.51 0.37
C LYS A 258 -3.27 -24.93 0.10
N LEU A 259 -2.97 -23.75 0.67
CA LEU A 259 -1.65 -23.14 0.58
C LEU A 259 -0.58 -24.03 1.20
N MET A 260 -0.80 -24.53 2.39
CA MET A 260 0.11 -25.45 3.11
C MET A 260 0.42 -26.71 2.30
N LYS A 261 -0.62 -27.37 1.76
CA LYS A 261 -0.44 -28.56 0.90
C LYS A 261 0.46 -28.22 -0.29
N ASN A 262 0.17 -27.15 -1.02
CA ASN A 262 0.91 -26.76 -2.20
C ASN A 262 2.34 -26.29 -1.88
N ALA A 263 2.56 -25.64 -0.74
CA ALA A 263 3.90 -25.28 -0.25
C ALA A 263 4.80 -26.51 0.00
N ARG A 264 4.20 -27.67 0.32
CA ARG A 264 4.92 -28.94 0.55
C ARG A 264 5.10 -29.79 -0.72
N THR A 265 4.35 -29.51 -1.79
CA THR A 265 4.32 -30.35 -3.01
C THR A 265 4.85 -29.67 -4.26
N CYS A 266 4.83 -28.33 -4.32
CA CYS A 266 5.33 -27.55 -5.46
C CYS A 266 6.77 -27.10 -5.25
N ALA A 267 7.48 -26.89 -6.35
CA ALA A 267 8.89 -26.54 -6.34
C ALA A 267 9.12 -25.01 -6.25
N THR A 268 8.28 -24.23 -6.93
CA THR A 268 8.40 -22.76 -7.07
C THR A 268 7.23 -22.03 -6.40
N LEU A 269 7.44 -20.77 -6.09
CA LEU A 269 6.40 -19.90 -5.55
C LEU A 269 5.24 -19.72 -6.53
N GLU A 270 5.55 -19.59 -7.82
CA GLU A 270 4.53 -19.44 -8.86
C GLU A 270 3.64 -20.69 -8.99
N GLU A 271 4.22 -21.87 -8.91
CA GLU A 271 3.46 -23.14 -8.87
C GLU A 271 2.55 -23.21 -7.65
N ILE A 272 3.06 -22.83 -6.46
CA ILE A 272 2.29 -22.79 -5.21
C ILE A 272 1.07 -21.86 -5.37
N LEU A 273 1.30 -20.65 -5.84
CA LEU A 273 0.26 -19.63 -6.00
C LEU A 273 -0.78 -20.04 -7.05
N THR A 274 -0.34 -20.58 -8.18
CA THR A 274 -1.21 -21.05 -9.27
C THR A 274 -2.05 -22.25 -8.82
N ALA A 275 -1.45 -23.23 -8.16
CA ALA A 275 -2.16 -24.39 -7.64
C ALA A 275 -3.14 -24.02 -6.49
N THR A 276 -2.84 -22.96 -5.72
CA THR A 276 -3.69 -22.49 -4.63
C THR A 276 -4.85 -21.63 -5.13
N LYS A 277 -4.67 -20.90 -6.23
CA LYS A 277 -5.70 -20.01 -6.80
C LYS A 277 -6.99 -20.76 -7.12
N SER A 278 -8.12 -20.07 -6.98
CA SER A 278 -9.44 -20.54 -7.39
C SER A 278 -10.27 -19.37 -7.93
N LYS A 279 -11.46 -19.63 -8.48
CA LYS A 279 -12.39 -18.56 -8.89
C LYS A 279 -12.80 -17.65 -7.72
N ARG A 280 -12.82 -18.19 -6.51
CA ARG A 280 -13.24 -17.45 -5.29
C ARG A 280 -12.17 -16.53 -4.73
N TYR A 281 -10.87 -16.85 -4.93
CA TYR A 281 -9.76 -16.12 -4.33
C TYR A 281 -8.88 -15.49 -5.40
N THR A 282 -8.71 -14.15 -5.29
CA THR A 282 -7.87 -13.40 -6.22
C THR A 282 -6.38 -13.70 -6.01
N ARG A 283 -5.57 -13.52 -7.04
CA ARG A 283 -4.11 -13.67 -6.96
C ARG A 283 -3.51 -12.76 -5.89
N THR A 284 -3.91 -11.49 -5.84
CA THR A 284 -3.41 -10.52 -4.86
C THR A 284 -3.72 -10.89 -3.40
N ARG A 285 -4.83 -11.60 -3.13
CA ARG A 285 -5.10 -12.16 -1.80
C ARG A 285 -4.07 -13.21 -1.42
N LEU A 286 -3.70 -14.09 -2.35
CA LEU A 286 -2.69 -15.12 -2.12
C LEU A 286 -1.29 -14.53 -1.99
N ASP A 287 -0.94 -13.53 -2.80
CA ASP A 287 0.34 -12.83 -2.71
C ASP A 287 0.50 -12.20 -1.31
N ARG A 288 -0.53 -11.52 -0.80
CA ARG A 288 -0.52 -10.98 0.58
C ARG A 288 -0.41 -12.08 1.63
N MET A 289 -1.16 -13.18 1.49
CA MET A 289 -1.12 -14.30 2.42
C MET A 289 0.29 -14.90 2.51
N VAL A 290 0.94 -15.11 1.38
CA VAL A 290 2.33 -15.61 1.32
C VAL A 290 3.30 -14.61 1.93
N MET A 291 3.16 -13.31 1.63
CA MET A 291 4.03 -12.29 2.22
C MET A 291 3.83 -12.19 3.74
N CYS A 292 2.59 -12.28 4.24
CA CYS A 292 2.32 -12.34 5.68
C CYS A 292 2.96 -13.60 6.30
N ALA A 293 2.88 -14.75 5.65
CA ALA A 293 3.54 -15.99 6.09
C ALA A 293 5.06 -15.80 6.20
N PHE A 294 5.68 -15.23 5.17
CA PHE A 294 7.11 -14.94 5.15
C PHE A 294 7.53 -14.01 6.28
N LEU A 295 6.78 -12.94 6.49
CA LEU A 295 7.05 -11.93 7.53
C LEU A 295 6.62 -12.37 8.94
N GLY A 296 5.93 -13.50 9.08
CA GLY A 296 5.41 -13.98 10.36
C GLY A 296 4.30 -13.10 10.92
N LEU A 297 3.47 -12.50 10.04
CA LEU A 297 2.30 -11.72 10.42
C LEU A 297 1.07 -12.60 10.55
N THR A 298 0.28 -12.35 11.57
CA THR A 298 -0.96 -13.08 11.88
C THR A 298 -2.19 -12.22 11.55
N GLU A 299 -3.37 -12.86 11.55
CA GLU A 299 -4.66 -12.14 11.45
C GLU A 299 -4.80 -11.08 12.55
N LYS A 300 -4.34 -11.39 13.76
CA LYS A 300 -4.37 -10.45 14.89
C LYS A 300 -3.53 -9.22 14.63
N ASP A 301 -2.35 -9.37 14.01
CA ASP A 301 -1.47 -8.24 13.70
C ASP A 301 -2.11 -7.29 12.69
N LEU A 302 -2.81 -7.83 11.67
CA LEU A 302 -3.47 -7.02 10.66
C LEU A 302 -4.77 -6.36 11.15
N SER A 303 -5.45 -6.98 12.11
CA SER A 303 -6.71 -6.46 12.66
C SER A 303 -6.53 -5.41 13.74
N SER A 304 -5.31 -5.24 14.25
CA SER A 304 -4.99 -4.27 15.30
C SER A 304 -4.46 -2.98 14.70
N PRO A 305 -4.98 -1.79 15.08
CA PRO A 305 -4.41 -0.53 14.67
C PRO A 305 -2.93 -0.43 15.08
N ALA A 306 -2.09 0.08 14.21
CA ALA A 306 -0.70 0.32 14.55
C ALA A 306 -0.58 1.43 15.61
N PRO A 307 0.31 1.27 16.61
CA PRO A 307 0.44 2.22 17.71
C PRO A 307 1.10 3.53 17.28
N TYR A 308 1.78 3.54 16.14
CA TYR A 308 2.47 4.71 15.60
C TYR A 308 2.70 4.58 14.08
N ALA A 309 3.06 5.71 13.45
CA ALA A 309 3.60 5.75 12.09
C ALA A 309 4.92 6.52 12.10
N ARG A 310 5.98 5.95 11.48
CA ARG A 310 7.32 6.55 11.52
C ARG A 310 7.44 7.71 10.53
N VAL A 311 8.15 8.76 10.92
CA VAL A 311 8.55 9.86 10.05
C VAL A 311 9.74 9.41 9.21
N LEU A 312 9.61 9.38 7.89
CA LEU A 312 10.67 8.99 6.96
C LEU A 312 11.48 10.20 6.48
N ALA A 313 10.79 11.28 6.11
CA ALA A 313 11.43 12.49 5.60
C ALA A 313 10.54 13.72 5.82
N PHE A 314 11.15 14.89 5.94
CA PHE A 314 10.44 16.17 6.05
C PHE A 314 11.35 17.36 5.63
N ASN A 315 10.72 18.49 5.27
CA ASN A 315 11.33 19.81 5.10
C ASN A 315 10.89 20.77 6.23
N ASP A 316 11.18 22.06 6.12
CA ASP A 316 10.79 23.05 7.14
C ASP A 316 9.26 23.12 7.32
N LYS A 317 8.50 23.10 6.22
CA LYS A 317 7.03 23.05 6.27
C LYS A 317 6.52 21.76 6.89
N GLY A 318 7.11 20.62 6.52
CA GLY A 318 6.82 19.33 7.13
C GLY A 318 7.11 19.29 8.63
N ARG A 319 8.14 19.99 9.10
CA ARG A 319 8.43 20.15 10.53
C ARG A 319 7.30 20.87 11.28
N GLU A 320 6.71 21.90 10.67
CA GLU A 320 5.56 22.60 11.26
C GLU A 320 4.34 21.69 11.33
N ILE A 321 4.01 21.02 10.21
CA ILE A 321 2.91 20.03 10.14
C ILE A 321 3.11 18.93 11.19
N LEU A 322 4.34 18.45 11.37
CA LEU A 322 4.65 17.38 12.32
C LEU A 322 4.37 17.76 13.78
N LYS A 323 4.45 19.04 14.13
CA LYS A 323 4.06 19.53 15.48
C LYS A 323 2.56 19.30 15.70
N ASP A 324 1.73 19.65 14.72
CA ASP A 324 0.28 19.46 14.79
C ASP A 324 -0.07 17.97 14.77
N ALA A 325 0.55 17.19 13.88
CA ALA A 325 0.37 15.75 13.78
C ALA A 325 0.68 15.04 15.13
N ARG A 326 1.77 15.40 15.79
CA ARG A 326 2.18 14.84 17.09
C ARG A 326 1.25 15.21 18.25
N SER A 327 0.40 16.21 18.09
CA SER A 327 -0.63 16.53 19.07
C SER A 327 -1.84 15.57 19.02
N VAL A 328 -2.03 14.90 17.91
CA VAL A 328 -3.17 13.99 17.66
C VAL A 328 -2.77 12.52 17.46
N GLY A 329 -1.48 12.24 17.30
CA GLY A 329 -0.99 10.88 17.06
C GLY A 329 0.48 10.67 17.44
N ASN A 330 0.92 9.42 17.41
CA ASN A 330 2.31 9.05 17.69
C ASN A 330 3.11 8.92 16.38
N PHE A 331 4.04 9.84 16.14
CA PHE A 331 4.87 9.91 14.94
C PHE A 331 6.36 10.00 15.30
N PRO A 332 6.99 8.87 15.71
CA PRO A 332 8.42 8.83 16.00
C PRO A 332 9.24 8.95 14.70
N ASN A 333 10.46 9.45 14.83
CA ASN A 333 11.38 9.49 13.70
C ASN A 333 11.88 8.08 13.34
N LEU A 334 12.14 7.82 12.06
CA LEU A 334 12.82 6.60 11.64
C LEU A 334 14.17 6.46 12.35
N GLY A 335 14.45 5.28 12.89
CA GLY A 335 15.63 5.00 13.71
C GLY A 335 15.48 5.37 15.19
N GLU A 336 14.34 5.92 15.61
CA GLU A 336 14.01 6.17 17.01
C GLU A 336 13.40 4.91 17.63
N LYS A 337 13.95 4.46 18.76
CA LYS A 337 13.44 3.27 19.47
C LYS A 337 12.07 3.55 20.08
N GLN A 338 11.18 2.58 19.94
CA GLN A 338 9.85 2.60 20.52
C GLN A 338 9.73 1.43 21.51
N ASP A 339 9.20 1.71 22.68
CA ASP A 339 8.90 0.67 23.69
C ASP A 339 7.51 0.08 23.40
N ALA A 340 7.42 -0.64 22.29
CA ALA A 340 6.18 -1.28 21.85
C ALA A 340 6.46 -2.62 21.15
N PRO A 341 5.65 -3.66 21.40
CA PRO A 341 5.77 -4.97 20.72
C PRO A 341 5.74 -4.82 19.19
N TYR A 342 5.07 -3.79 18.68
CA TYR A 342 4.98 -3.51 17.25
C TYR A 342 6.34 -3.20 16.61
N GLN A 343 7.29 -2.61 17.35
CA GLN A 343 8.65 -2.38 16.85
C GLN A 343 9.34 -3.70 16.45
N THR A 344 9.09 -4.79 17.17
CA THR A 344 9.63 -6.11 16.83
C THR A 344 9.11 -6.60 15.47
N ILE A 345 7.84 -6.31 15.16
CA ILE A 345 7.26 -6.61 13.84
C ILE A 345 7.99 -5.81 12.75
N GLU A 346 8.15 -4.52 12.93
CA GLU A 346 8.80 -3.64 11.95
C GLU A 346 10.26 -4.00 11.74
N SER A 347 11.04 -4.20 12.83
CA SER A 347 12.45 -4.60 12.73
C SER A 347 12.61 -5.93 12.02
N ARG A 348 11.74 -6.91 12.29
CA ARG A 348 11.73 -8.19 11.58
C ARG A 348 11.42 -8.00 10.10
N CYS A 349 10.42 -7.20 9.75
CA CYS A 349 10.07 -6.92 8.36
C CYS A 349 11.19 -6.21 7.63
N GLY A 350 11.85 -5.23 8.26
CA GLY A 350 13.01 -4.55 7.69
C GLY A 350 14.18 -5.51 7.45
N SER A 351 14.50 -6.35 8.43
CA SER A 351 15.55 -7.36 8.32
C SER A 351 15.31 -8.36 7.19
N LEU A 352 14.05 -8.76 6.98
CA LEU A 352 13.68 -9.70 5.93
C LEU A 352 13.64 -9.06 4.54
N TYR A 353 13.41 -7.74 4.46
CA TYR A 353 13.39 -7.03 3.18
C TYR A 353 14.72 -7.11 2.44
N GLY A 354 15.84 -7.03 3.14
CA GLY A 354 17.16 -7.14 2.55
C GLY A 354 17.46 -8.47 1.82
N LEU A 355 16.62 -9.50 2.03
CA LEU A 355 16.73 -10.79 1.32
C LEU A 355 16.16 -10.73 -0.11
N PHE A 356 15.51 -9.65 -0.50
CA PHE A 356 14.96 -9.43 -1.85
C PHE A 356 15.95 -8.68 -2.77
N ALA A 357 17.11 -8.26 -2.26
CA ALA A 357 18.19 -7.68 -3.06
C ALA A 357 19.05 -8.76 -3.73
N ASP A 358 19.72 -8.41 -4.84
CA ASP A 358 20.68 -9.30 -5.52
C ASP A 358 21.77 -9.81 -4.56
N LYS A 359 22.28 -8.91 -3.74
CA LYS A 359 23.17 -9.25 -2.62
C LYS A 359 22.39 -8.99 -1.32
N PRO A 360 22.17 -10.02 -0.49
CA PRO A 360 21.46 -9.84 0.76
C PRO A 360 22.05 -8.72 1.60
N GLU A 361 21.20 -7.82 2.08
CA GLU A 361 21.60 -6.74 2.96
C GLU A 361 21.68 -7.21 4.42
N PRO A 362 22.49 -6.56 5.26
CA PRO A 362 22.53 -6.87 6.68
C PRO A 362 21.16 -6.69 7.35
N ALA A 363 20.81 -7.60 8.27
CA ALA A 363 19.54 -7.52 9.01
C ALA A 363 19.37 -6.19 9.78
N SER A 364 20.47 -5.55 10.16
CA SER A 364 20.48 -4.25 10.85
C SER A 364 20.41 -3.03 9.91
N ALA A 365 20.28 -3.21 8.60
CA ALA A 365 20.29 -2.09 7.65
C ALA A 365 19.23 -1.03 7.99
N GLU A 366 18.01 -1.45 8.31
CA GLU A 366 16.95 -0.54 8.71
C GLU A 366 17.23 0.17 10.04
N GLU A 367 17.82 -0.50 11.02
CA GLU A 367 18.13 0.09 12.33
C GLU A 367 19.14 1.24 12.22
N ASN A 368 19.97 1.22 11.18
CA ASN A 368 20.96 2.26 10.89
C ASN A 368 20.40 3.40 10.03
N THR A 369 19.21 3.23 9.46
CA THR A 369 18.55 4.26 8.66
C THR A 369 17.96 5.34 9.57
N ARG A 370 18.09 6.59 9.18
CA ARG A 370 17.61 7.75 9.96
C ARG A 370 16.61 8.54 9.12
N VAL A 371 15.76 9.28 9.85
CA VAL A 371 14.85 10.26 9.25
C VAL A 371 15.65 11.26 8.42
N GLN A 372 15.14 11.64 7.25
CA GLN A 372 15.80 12.55 6.33
C GLN A 372 15.20 13.95 6.46
N TYR A 373 16.07 14.95 6.62
CA TYR A 373 15.71 16.34 6.50
C TYR A 373 16.21 16.88 5.14
N LEU A 374 15.30 17.40 4.34
CA LEU A 374 15.57 17.98 3.02
C LEU A 374 14.98 19.38 2.99
N PRO A 375 15.79 20.44 3.22
CA PRO A 375 15.34 21.82 3.32
C PRO A 375 14.70 22.37 2.06
#